data_d8d26960131812deb0f01d8ff0a9f512
#
_entry.id   d8d26960131812deb0f01d8ff0a9f512
#
_cell.length_a   1.000
_cell.length_b   1.000
_cell.length_c   1.000
_cell.angle_alpha   90.00
_cell.angle_beta   90.00
_cell.angle_gamma   90.00
#
_symmetry.space_group_name_H-M   'P 1'
#
loop_
_entity.id
_entity.type
_entity.pdbx_description
1 polymer ?
#
loop_
_entity_poly.entity_id
_entity_poly.type
_entity_poly.pdbx_seq_one_letter_code
_entity_poly.pdbx_strand_id
1 'polypeptide(L)'
;MKSARVSGKRERNEVGRLVLETERLILRPWEEADAEECYRYAKDPLVGPVAGWPVHASVEQSRQVIRDVLMVPETYAIVLKETGMPVGSIGLHHNDLAGKDDEAELGYWLGVPYWGHGLVTEASRELLRHAFEDLRLARIWCGYYDGNEKSKRVQEKLGFRYQWTTENVSVPQMGEMRKGHVSLLTREEWAEMIVPCIPSLDDLWFRQAMMADPETMSYNHAWGGTIPFPEDRWKGWYDRWIVCHENRRYYRYLKTPADHFVGEIAYHYDDKRRFFVSNVIIHAPYRGIGYGGRGLDLLCNAAKKNGVPVLHDDMAIDNPGISLFLKRGFVEEYRTEKIVMLKKELR
;
A
#
# COMPACT_ATOMS: atom_id res chain seq x y z
N MET A 1 -0.68 20.55 -14.19
CA MET A 1 0.30 20.13 -13.18
C MET A 1 0.62 18.67 -13.45
N LYS A 2 1.87 18.35 -13.79
CA LYS A 2 2.28 16.96 -14.06
C LYS A 2 2.22 16.23 -12.73
N SER A 3 1.30 15.26 -12.60
CA SER A 3 1.33 14.28 -11.52
C SER A 3 2.72 13.66 -11.50
N ALA A 4 3.41 13.77 -10.37
CA ALA A 4 4.70 13.13 -10.19
C ALA A 4 4.48 11.63 -10.45
N ARG A 5 5.23 11.09 -11.41
CA ARG A 5 5.30 9.64 -11.64
C ARG A 5 5.91 9.04 -10.37
N VAL A 6 5.06 8.62 -9.43
CA VAL A 6 5.48 7.77 -8.34
C VAL A 6 5.73 6.40 -8.97
N SER A 7 6.88 6.27 -9.63
CA SER A 7 7.39 4.97 -10.01
C SER A 7 7.85 4.35 -8.69
N GLY A 8 7.39 3.15 -8.37
CA GLY A 8 7.86 2.37 -7.24
C GLY A 8 9.33 1.93 -7.36
N LYS A 9 10.20 2.85 -7.78
CA LYS A 9 11.64 2.66 -7.74
C LYS A 9 12.06 2.78 -6.28
N ARG A 10 12.58 1.69 -5.75
CA ARG A 10 13.35 1.69 -4.51
C ARG A 10 14.56 2.59 -4.73
N GLU A 11 14.47 3.82 -4.27
CA GLU A 11 15.63 4.69 -4.25
C GLU A 11 16.44 4.37 -2.99
N ARG A 12 17.73 4.24 -3.15
CA ARG A 12 18.67 4.12 -2.03
C ARG A 12 19.51 5.36 -2.03
N ASN A 13 19.76 5.90 -0.83
CA ASN A 13 20.71 7.02 -0.70
C ASN A 13 22.13 6.57 -1.06
N GLU A 14 23.07 7.51 -1.09
CA GLU A 14 24.49 7.27 -1.40
C GLU A 14 25.15 6.17 -0.56
N VAL A 15 24.61 5.89 0.62
CA VAL A 15 25.07 4.85 1.57
C VAL A 15 24.28 3.53 1.41
N GLY A 16 23.41 3.42 0.40
CA GLY A 16 22.63 2.22 0.11
C GLY A 16 21.39 1.99 0.99
N ARG A 17 21.01 2.95 1.85
CA ARG A 17 19.83 2.88 2.71
C ARG A 17 18.57 3.27 1.96
N LEU A 18 17.47 2.60 2.25
CA LEU A 18 16.17 2.82 1.61
C LEU A 18 15.64 4.23 1.91
N VAL A 19 15.10 4.86 0.88
CA VAL A 19 14.35 6.13 0.94
C VAL A 19 12.97 5.87 0.36
N LEU A 20 11.92 6.27 1.07
CA LEU A 20 10.53 6.19 0.62
C LEU A 20 10.02 7.60 0.33
N GLU A 21 9.24 7.75 -0.72
CA GLU A 21 8.72 9.04 -1.13
C GLU A 21 7.20 9.04 -1.25
N THR A 22 6.60 10.15 -0.84
CA THR A 22 5.19 10.45 -1.04
C THR A 22 5.02 11.72 -1.88
N GLU A 23 3.81 12.23 -2.01
CA GLU A 23 3.56 13.50 -2.70
C GLU A 23 4.33 14.66 -2.05
N ARG A 24 4.28 14.78 -0.71
CA ARG A 24 4.84 15.92 0.04
C ARG A 24 6.07 15.58 0.86
N LEU A 25 6.38 14.29 1.06
CA LEU A 25 7.36 13.83 2.04
C LEU A 25 8.45 12.96 1.41
N ILE A 26 9.62 13.00 2.05
CA ILE A 26 10.69 12.03 1.91
C ILE A 26 10.86 11.37 3.28
N LEU A 27 10.78 10.05 3.32
CA LEU A 27 11.11 9.25 4.50
C LEU A 27 12.52 8.69 4.29
N ARG A 28 13.50 9.31 4.94
CA ARG A 28 14.91 8.90 4.86
C ARG A 28 15.45 8.53 6.21
N PRO A 29 16.52 7.74 6.27
CA PRO A 29 17.22 7.53 7.53
C PRO A 29 17.58 8.85 8.22
N TRP A 30 17.56 8.85 9.55
CA TRP A 30 18.06 9.96 10.36
C TRP A 30 19.57 10.11 10.19
N GLU A 31 20.03 11.34 10.32
CA GLU A 31 21.43 11.72 10.30
C GLU A 31 21.76 12.58 11.54
N GLU A 32 22.97 12.50 12.06
CA GLU A 32 23.37 13.31 13.23
C GLU A 32 23.28 14.82 12.95
N ALA A 33 23.38 15.20 11.67
CA ALA A 33 23.20 16.59 11.24
C ALA A 33 21.76 17.11 11.47
N ASP A 34 20.78 16.22 11.63
CA ASP A 34 19.39 16.58 11.89
C ASP A 34 19.12 16.99 13.36
N ALA A 35 20.13 16.99 14.21
CA ALA A 35 19.99 17.18 15.66
C ALA A 35 19.31 18.49 16.05
N GLU A 36 19.57 19.59 15.33
CA GLU A 36 18.94 20.89 15.60
C GLU A 36 17.45 20.87 15.31
N GLU A 37 17.05 20.29 14.16
CA GLU A 37 15.64 20.17 13.80
C GLU A 37 14.92 19.17 14.69
N CYS A 38 15.55 18.05 15.04
CA CYS A 38 15.01 17.10 16.01
C CYS A 38 14.73 17.81 17.35
N TYR A 39 15.73 18.55 17.90
CA TYR A 39 15.58 19.30 19.14
C TYR A 39 14.48 20.35 19.07
N ARG A 40 14.36 21.06 17.92
CA ARG A 40 13.33 22.10 17.71
C ARG A 40 11.94 21.62 18.07
N TYR A 41 11.60 20.37 17.73
CA TYR A 41 10.27 19.78 17.96
C TYR A 41 10.23 18.87 19.18
N ALA A 42 11.30 18.14 19.48
CA ALA A 42 11.37 17.21 20.61
C ALA A 42 11.42 17.88 21.99
N LYS A 43 11.78 19.17 22.05
CA LYS A 43 11.69 19.97 23.28
C LYS A 43 10.28 20.43 23.65
N ASP A 44 9.31 20.28 22.71
CA ASP A 44 7.93 20.69 22.96
C ASP A 44 7.22 19.64 23.84
N PRO A 45 6.64 20.07 25.00
CA PRO A 45 5.97 19.17 25.94
C PRO A 45 4.72 18.50 25.35
N LEU A 46 4.20 18.98 24.24
CA LEU A 46 3.08 18.37 23.54
C LEU A 46 3.50 17.22 22.62
N VAL A 47 4.80 17.02 22.36
CA VAL A 47 5.32 15.99 21.46
C VAL A 47 5.76 14.75 22.23
N GLY A 48 6.89 14.83 22.93
CA GLY A 48 7.48 13.68 23.61
C GLY A 48 6.62 13.09 24.73
N PRO A 49 6.21 13.89 25.71
CA PRO A 49 5.43 13.40 26.86
C PRO A 49 4.15 12.68 26.46
N VAL A 50 3.45 13.11 25.42
CA VAL A 50 2.24 12.44 24.91
C VAL A 50 2.55 11.07 24.29
N ALA A 51 3.76 10.91 23.75
CA ALA A 51 4.26 9.68 23.16
C ALA A 51 5.01 8.76 24.15
N GLY A 52 5.21 9.20 25.40
CA GLY A 52 5.83 8.39 26.47
C GLY A 52 7.32 8.61 26.67
N TRP A 53 7.89 9.71 26.15
CA TRP A 53 9.31 10.05 26.35
C TRP A 53 9.47 11.52 26.77
N PRO A 54 10.49 11.85 27.57
CA PRO A 54 10.68 13.20 28.10
C PRO A 54 11.10 14.19 27.01
N VAL A 55 10.80 15.47 27.22
CA VAL A 55 11.32 16.54 26.37
C VAL A 55 12.84 16.48 26.27
N HIS A 56 13.39 16.76 25.10
CA HIS A 56 14.82 16.89 24.95
C HIS A 56 15.32 18.21 25.56
N ALA A 57 16.35 18.15 26.36
CA ALA A 57 16.91 19.32 27.07
C ALA A 57 17.92 20.13 26.23
N SER A 58 18.48 19.51 25.18
CA SER A 58 19.52 20.17 24.33
C SER A 58 19.60 19.52 22.93
N VAL A 59 20.25 20.22 22.02
CA VAL A 59 20.63 19.69 20.70
C VAL A 59 21.54 18.46 20.83
N GLU A 60 22.46 18.46 21.80
CA GLU A 60 23.34 17.32 22.01
C GLU A 60 22.61 16.08 22.49
N GLN A 61 21.59 16.22 23.35
CA GLN A 61 20.73 15.11 23.71
C GLN A 61 19.95 14.60 22.49
N SER A 62 19.45 15.49 21.63
CA SER A 62 18.79 15.08 20.39
C SER A 62 19.74 14.31 19.48
N ARG A 63 21.01 14.76 19.37
CA ARG A 63 22.05 14.05 18.60
C ARG A 63 22.29 12.64 19.16
N GLN A 64 22.36 12.52 20.49
CA GLN A 64 22.52 11.22 21.14
C GLN A 64 21.31 10.30 20.87
N VAL A 65 20.08 10.82 20.98
CA VAL A 65 18.86 10.05 20.68
C VAL A 65 18.80 9.63 19.20
N ILE A 66 19.22 10.53 18.28
CA ILE A 66 19.32 10.17 16.85
C ILE A 66 20.25 8.98 16.69
N ARG A 67 21.46 9.03 17.27
CA ARG A 67 22.47 7.98 17.15
C ARG A 67 22.02 6.65 17.75
N ASP A 68 21.46 6.69 18.95
CA ASP A 68 21.20 5.48 19.74
C ASP A 68 19.81 4.87 19.48
N VAL A 69 18.84 5.67 19.02
CA VAL A 69 17.42 5.26 18.91
C VAL A 69 16.85 5.41 17.52
N LEU A 70 17.21 6.49 16.79
CA LEU A 70 16.56 6.79 15.52
C LEU A 70 17.35 6.31 14.29
N MET A 71 18.66 6.10 14.38
CA MET A 71 19.49 5.59 13.28
C MET A 71 19.48 4.04 13.20
N VAL A 72 18.32 3.44 13.51
CA VAL A 72 18.11 1.98 13.42
C VAL A 72 17.34 1.65 12.11
N PRO A 73 17.40 0.38 11.66
CA PRO A 73 16.62 -0.06 10.50
C PRO A 73 15.12 0.27 10.65
N GLU A 74 14.48 0.53 9.53
CA GLU A 74 13.04 0.82 9.42
C GLU A 74 12.56 2.02 10.28
N THR A 75 13.48 2.93 10.65
CA THR A 75 13.16 4.19 11.31
C THR A 75 13.63 5.36 10.45
N TYR A 76 12.70 6.27 10.17
CA TYR A 76 12.86 7.33 9.17
C TYR A 76 12.55 8.71 9.76
N ALA A 77 13.33 9.70 9.35
CA ALA A 77 12.94 11.10 9.46
C ALA A 77 11.82 11.40 8.46
N ILE A 78 10.77 12.08 8.90
CA ILE A 78 9.72 12.63 8.03
C ILE A 78 10.22 13.99 7.55
N VAL A 79 10.65 14.07 6.29
CA VAL A 79 11.23 15.29 5.69
C VAL A 79 10.21 15.91 4.74
N LEU A 80 9.95 17.20 4.88
CA LEU A 80 9.10 17.95 3.94
C LEU A 80 9.89 18.24 2.66
N LYS A 81 9.36 17.86 1.50
CA LYS A 81 9.95 18.17 0.18
C LYS A 81 10.11 19.67 -0.07
N GLU A 82 9.16 20.47 0.44
CA GLU A 82 9.16 21.92 0.29
C GLU A 82 10.37 22.58 0.94
N THR A 83 10.80 22.11 2.13
CA THR A 83 11.86 22.75 2.92
C THR A 83 13.14 21.94 2.98
N GLY A 84 13.09 20.64 2.67
CA GLY A 84 14.19 19.69 2.88
C GLY A 84 14.48 19.39 4.35
N MET A 85 13.62 19.82 5.29
CA MET A 85 13.88 19.72 6.73
C MET A 85 13.04 18.60 7.37
N PRO A 86 13.62 17.82 8.30
CA PRO A 86 12.88 16.84 9.08
C PRO A 86 11.93 17.53 10.06
N VAL A 87 10.71 17.05 10.11
CA VAL A 87 9.62 17.61 10.94
C VAL A 87 9.04 16.60 11.93
N GLY A 88 9.52 15.36 11.91
CA GLY A 88 9.06 14.26 12.75
C GLY A 88 9.78 12.96 12.45
N SER A 89 9.34 11.88 13.08
CA SER A 89 9.85 10.53 12.90
C SER A 89 8.73 9.54 12.70
N ILE A 90 9.02 8.46 11.96
CA ILE A 90 8.15 7.32 11.78
C ILE A 90 8.99 6.04 11.67
N GLY A 91 8.52 4.93 12.21
CA GLY A 91 9.27 3.68 12.13
C GLY A 91 8.42 2.44 12.36
N LEU A 92 9.01 1.30 12.00
CA LEU A 92 8.51 -0.05 12.31
C LEU A 92 9.47 -0.66 13.36
N HIS A 93 8.93 -1.04 14.49
CA HIS A 93 9.71 -1.52 15.62
C HIS A 93 9.33 -2.94 16.00
N HIS A 94 10.33 -3.78 16.29
CA HIS A 94 10.12 -5.06 16.95
C HIS A 94 10.22 -4.86 18.46
N ASN A 95 9.15 -5.22 19.18
CA ASN A 95 9.07 -5.11 20.63
C ASN A 95 8.09 -6.16 21.18
N ASP A 96 7.77 -6.11 22.47
CA ASP A 96 6.88 -7.06 23.13
C ASP A 96 5.47 -7.14 22.52
N LEU A 97 5.01 -6.10 21.85
CA LEU A 97 3.71 -6.07 21.16
C LEU A 97 3.78 -6.80 19.81
N ALA A 98 4.92 -6.68 19.12
CA ALA A 98 5.21 -7.32 17.83
C ALA A 98 6.20 -8.49 18.04
N GLY A 99 5.73 -9.53 18.69
CA GLY A 99 6.58 -10.64 19.18
C GLY A 99 6.97 -11.69 18.15
N LYS A 100 6.58 -11.53 16.86
CA LYS A 100 6.92 -12.45 15.76
C LYS A 100 7.71 -11.75 14.68
N ASP A 101 8.50 -12.52 13.92
CA ASP A 101 9.34 -12.02 12.84
C ASP A 101 8.54 -11.34 11.70
N ASP A 102 7.27 -11.73 11.54
CA ASP A 102 6.35 -11.17 10.52
C ASP A 102 5.42 -10.10 11.07
N GLU A 103 5.73 -9.51 12.23
CA GLU A 103 4.98 -8.45 12.90
C GLU A 103 5.89 -7.27 13.20
N ALA A 104 5.33 -6.06 13.24
CA ALA A 104 6.01 -4.85 13.72
C ALA A 104 5.02 -3.90 14.40
N GLU A 105 5.50 -2.98 15.23
CA GLU A 105 4.73 -1.85 15.74
C GLU A 105 5.07 -0.58 14.94
N LEU A 106 4.02 0.10 14.46
CA LEU A 106 4.13 1.42 13.84
C LEU A 106 4.20 2.49 14.93
N GLY A 107 5.33 3.20 15.01
CA GLY A 107 5.52 4.35 15.88
C GLY A 107 5.76 5.63 15.09
N TYR A 108 5.27 6.77 15.59
CA TYR A 108 5.49 8.07 14.96
C TYR A 108 5.35 9.24 15.93
N TRP A 109 6.02 10.34 15.61
CA TRP A 109 5.78 11.66 16.20
C TRP A 109 5.97 12.76 15.15
N LEU A 110 5.37 13.93 15.37
CA LEU A 110 5.44 15.07 14.47
C LEU A 110 5.48 16.37 15.27
N GLY A 111 6.26 17.34 14.80
CA GLY A 111 6.30 18.68 15.37
C GLY A 111 4.93 19.36 15.33
N VAL A 112 4.57 20.07 16.42
CA VAL A 112 3.28 20.73 16.61
C VAL A 112 2.82 21.60 15.43
N PRO A 113 3.70 22.42 14.79
CA PRO A 113 3.29 23.26 13.65
C PRO A 113 2.75 22.48 12.44
N TYR A 114 3.02 21.18 12.36
CA TYR A 114 2.65 20.32 11.24
C TYR A 114 1.43 19.42 11.53
N TRP A 115 0.84 19.56 12.70
CA TRP A 115 -0.36 18.80 13.08
C TRP A 115 -1.57 19.26 12.26
N GLY A 116 -2.50 18.34 12.03
CA GLY A 116 -3.74 18.63 11.29
C GLY A 116 -3.63 18.65 9.77
N HIS A 117 -2.40 18.62 9.21
CA HIS A 117 -2.16 18.67 7.75
C HIS A 117 -2.15 17.29 7.07
N GLY A 118 -2.39 16.21 7.82
CA GLY A 118 -2.43 14.83 7.28
C GLY A 118 -1.07 14.20 6.98
N LEU A 119 0.04 14.84 7.33
CA LEU A 119 1.40 14.38 7.01
C LEU A 119 1.73 13.02 7.63
N VAL A 120 1.38 12.79 8.91
CA VAL A 120 1.58 11.47 9.55
C VAL A 120 0.77 10.39 8.83
N THR A 121 -0.47 10.68 8.44
CA THR A 121 -1.30 9.71 7.71
C THR A 121 -0.71 9.38 6.35
N GLU A 122 -0.14 10.37 5.64
CA GLU A 122 0.54 10.18 4.37
C GLU A 122 1.82 9.35 4.53
N ALA A 123 2.69 9.71 5.47
CA ALA A 123 3.91 8.96 5.81
C ALA A 123 3.59 7.52 6.20
N SER A 124 2.57 7.32 7.05
CA SER A 124 2.18 5.99 7.52
C SER A 124 1.63 5.11 6.41
N ARG A 125 0.88 5.66 5.44
CA ARG A 125 0.40 4.88 4.28
C ARG A 125 1.56 4.32 3.46
N GLU A 126 2.58 5.12 3.22
CA GLU A 126 3.75 4.66 2.48
C GLU A 126 4.57 3.65 3.29
N LEU A 127 4.75 3.86 4.60
CA LEU A 127 5.45 2.90 5.45
C LEU A 127 4.66 1.59 5.62
N LEU A 128 3.33 1.63 5.68
CA LEU A 128 2.47 0.44 5.68
C LEU A 128 2.53 -0.31 4.34
N ARG A 129 2.57 0.43 3.21
CA ARG A 129 2.85 -0.18 1.90
C ARG A 129 4.17 -0.94 1.95
N HIS A 130 5.24 -0.27 2.41
CA HIS A 130 6.56 -0.90 2.55
C HIS A 130 6.51 -2.14 3.45
N ALA A 131 5.84 -2.05 4.60
CA ALA A 131 5.68 -3.17 5.52
C ALA A 131 5.01 -4.40 4.89
N PHE A 132 3.86 -4.19 4.24
CA PHE A 132 3.07 -5.31 3.69
C PHE A 132 3.55 -5.78 2.32
N GLU A 133 4.04 -4.88 1.47
CA GLU A 133 4.40 -5.18 0.08
C GLU A 133 5.86 -5.55 -0.08
N ASP A 134 6.77 -4.84 0.58
CA ASP A 134 8.22 -5.05 0.44
C ASP A 134 8.76 -6.02 1.50
N LEU A 135 8.44 -5.78 2.79
CA LEU A 135 8.89 -6.60 3.91
C LEU A 135 8.03 -7.85 4.14
N ARG A 136 6.85 -7.92 3.50
CA ARG A 136 5.92 -9.06 3.61
C ARG A 136 5.42 -9.35 5.02
N LEU A 137 5.40 -8.34 5.89
CA LEU A 137 4.87 -8.49 7.23
C LEU A 137 3.39 -8.91 7.19
N ALA A 138 2.95 -9.69 8.16
CA ALA A 138 1.57 -10.15 8.28
C ALA A 138 0.71 -9.19 9.12
N ARG A 139 1.31 -8.56 10.12
CA ARG A 139 0.59 -7.71 11.09
C ARG A 139 1.39 -6.48 11.45
N ILE A 140 0.67 -5.34 11.53
CA ILE A 140 1.22 -4.10 12.07
C ILE A 140 0.37 -3.68 13.26
N TRP A 141 1.01 -3.61 14.40
CA TRP A 141 0.44 -3.09 15.64
C TRP A 141 0.63 -1.58 15.73
N CYS A 142 -0.21 -0.89 16.46
CA CYS A 142 -0.02 0.52 16.78
C CYS A 142 -0.67 0.83 18.13
N GLY A 143 0.11 1.46 19.03
CA GLY A 143 -0.35 1.85 20.34
C GLY A 143 -0.59 3.35 20.47
N TYR A 144 -1.42 3.75 21.44
CA TYR A 144 -1.53 5.13 21.92
C TYR A 144 -1.95 5.15 23.38
N TYR A 145 -1.52 6.18 24.11
CA TYR A 145 -1.95 6.39 25.50
C TYR A 145 -3.30 7.11 25.55
N ASP A 146 -4.05 6.85 26.62
CA ASP A 146 -5.35 7.48 26.87
C ASP A 146 -5.23 9.00 26.79
N GLY A 147 -6.21 9.65 26.17
CA GLY A 147 -6.19 11.10 25.89
C GLY A 147 -5.45 11.51 24.61
N ASN A 148 -4.69 10.63 23.96
CA ASN A 148 -4.06 10.94 22.67
C ASN A 148 -5.01 10.70 21.49
N GLU A 149 -6.09 11.50 21.45
CA GLU A 149 -7.11 11.42 20.39
C GLU A 149 -6.56 11.68 18.99
N LYS A 150 -5.42 12.36 18.86
CA LYS A 150 -4.78 12.62 17.57
C LYS A 150 -4.20 11.33 16.98
N SER A 151 -3.46 10.55 17.78
CA SER A 151 -2.94 9.26 17.37
C SER A 151 -4.08 8.27 17.06
N LYS A 152 -5.10 8.20 17.90
CA LYS A 152 -6.30 7.39 17.65
C LYS A 152 -6.91 7.68 16.28
N ARG A 153 -7.14 8.96 15.96
CA ARG A 153 -7.72 9.37 14.65
C ARG A 153 -6.81 9.02 13.46
N VAL A 154 -5.49 9.06 13.62
CA VAL A 154 -4.56 8.61 12.57
C VAL A 154 -4.74 7.12 12.35
N GLN A 155 -4.75 6.30 13.41
CA GLN A 155 -4.94 4.86 13.33
C GLN A 155 -6.28 4.49 12.66
N GLU A 156 -7.38 5.15 13.05
CA GLU A 156 -8.71 4.97 12.43
C GLU A 156 -8.69 5.28 10.93
N LYS A 157 -8.05 6.39 10.50
CA LYS A 157 -7.92 6.78 9.08
C LYS A 157 -7.06 5.81 8.27
N LEU A 158 -6.14 5.10 8.93
CA LEU A 158 -5.29 4.08 8.33
C LEU A 158 -5.96 2.69 8.29
N GLY A 159 -7.14 2.54 8.93
CA GLY A 159 -7.88 1.29 8.95
C GLY A 159 -7.47 0.33 10.07
N PHE A 160 -6.68 0.78 11.02
CA PHE A 160 -6.38 -0.02 12.20
C PHE A 160 -7.65 -0.31 13.00
N ARG A 161 -7.76 -1.54 13.51
CA ARG A 161 -8.88 -1.98 14.35
C ARG A 161 -8.43 -2.12 15.78
N TYR A 162 -9.16 -1.47 16.69
CA TYR A 162 -8.95 -1.61 18.12
C TYR A 162 -8.99 -3.09 18.55
N GLN A 163 -8.08 -3.46 19.44
CA GLN A 163 -7.96 -4.80 19.98
C GLN A 163 -8.26 -4.84 21.48
N TRP A 164 -7.47 -4.11 22.29
CA TRP A 164 -7.64 -4.06 23.73
C TRP A 164 -7.08 -2.80 24.36
N THR A 165 -7.38 -2.64 25.64
CA THR A 165 -6.84 -1.61 26.52
C THR A 165 -6.10 -2.26 27.68
N THR A 166 -4.95 -1.71 28.05
CA THR A 166 -4.20 -2.06 29.25
C THR A 166 -4.24 -0.87 30.22
N GLU A 167 -4.73 -1.09 31.44
CA GLU A 167 -4.92 0.01 32.42
C GLU A 167 -3.59 0.53 32.99
N ASN A 168 -2.55 -0.30 33.08
CA ASN A 168 -1.28 0.00 33.72
C ASN A 168 -0.11 -0.38 32.80
N VAL A 169 0.13 0.41 31.77
CA VAL A 169 1.34 0.29 30.91
C VAL A 169 2.46 1.06 31.57
N SER A 170 3.58 0.40 31.83
CA SER A 170 4.78 1.06 32.33
C SER A 170 5.38 1.98 31.27
N VAL A 171 5.68 3.23 31.65
CA VAL A 171 6.37 4.22 30.82
C VAL A 171 7.69 4.58 31.50
N PRO A 172 8.73 3.72 31.39
CA PRO A 172 9.94 3.84 32.20
C PRO A 172 10.66 5.17 32.07
N GLN A 173 10.69 5.73 30.84
CA GLN A 173 11.34 7.02 30.58
C GLN A 173 10.65 8.20 31.27
N MET A 174 9.36 8.07 31.60
CA MET A 174 8.55 9.07 32.30
C MET A 174 8.39 8.75 33.79
N GLY A 175 8.76 7.55 34.23
CA GLY A 175 8.61 7.10 35.61
C GLY A 175 7.15 6.94 36.05
N GLU A 176 6.25 6.64 35.14
CA GLU A 176 4.82 6.59 35.40
C GLU A 176 4.12 5.37 34.77
N MET A 177 2.88 5.12 35.18
CA MET A 177 2.00 4.15 34.58
C MET A 177 0.90 4.87 33.82
N ARG A 178 0.55 4.36 32.63
CA ARG A 178 -0.50 4.94 31.79
C ARG A 178 -1.49 3.88 31.34
N LYS A 179 -2.68 4.32 31.04
CA LYS A 179 -3.65 3.52 30.27
C LYS A 179 -3.26 3.58 28.80
N GLY A 180 -3.09 2.41 28.19
CA GLY A 180 -2.70 2.27 26.79
C GLY A 180 -3.74 1.51 25.98
N HIS A 181 -3.92 1.91 24.75
CA HIS A 181 -4.82 1.30 23.78
C HIS A 181 -4.01 0.71 22.62
N VAL A 182 -4.39 -0.47 22.17
CA VAL A 182 -3.70 -1.20 21.10
C VAL A 182 -4.67 -1.46 19.95
N SER A 183 -4.19 -1.21 18.77
CA SER A 183 -4.88 -1.48 17.50
C SER A 183 -4.01 -2.31 16.56
N LEU A 184 -4.63 -3.02 15.65
CA LEU A 184 -3.99 -3.92 14.68
C LEU A 184 -4.48 -3.60 13.27
N LEU A 185 -3.58 -3.71 12.30
CA LEU A 185 -3.88 -3.80 10.88
C LEU A 185 -3.18 -5.03 10.32
N THR A 186 -3.92 -5.91 9.65
CA THR A 186 -3.37 -7.10 8.98
C THR A 186 -3.12 -6.83 7.49
N ARG A 187 -2.25 -7.65 6.88
CA ARG A 187 -2.00 -7.59 5.43
C ARG A 187 -3.26 -7.89 4.62
N GLU A 188 -4.12 -8.78 5.09
CA GLU A 188 -5.40 -9.09 4.48
C GLU A 188 -6.33 -7.86 4.50
N GLU A 189 -6.42 -7.16 5.63
CA GLU A 189 -7.21 -5.93 5.75
C GLU A 189 -6.65 -4.82 4.88
N TRP A 190 -5.32 -4.69 4.78
CA TRP A 190 -4.66 -3.76 3.85
C TRP A 190 -5.04 -4.06 2.40
N ALA A 191 -5.03 -5.35 2.00
CA ALA A 191 -5.41 -5.75 0.65
C ALA A 191 -6.86 -5.43 0.32
N GLU A 192 -7.77 -5.49 1.31
CA GLU A 192 -9.18 -5.11 1.13
C GLU A 192 -9.38 -3.61 0.86
N MET A 193 -8.41 -2.76 1.19
CA MET A 193 -8.50 -1.30 1.00
C MET A 193 -8.19 -0.83 -0.42
N ILE A 194 -7.71 -1.71 -1.32
CA ILE A 194 -7.48 -1.30 -2.71
C ILE A 194 -8.79 -0.88 -3.37
N VAL A 195 -8.69 0.12 -4.22
CA VAL A 195 -9.83 0.67 -4.95
C VAL A 195 -9.61 0.64 -6.46
N PRO A 196 -10.67 0.40 -7.26
CA PRO A 196 -10.58 0.53 -8.70
C PRO A 196 -10.60 2.00 -9.09
N CYS A 197 -9.73 2.43 -10.00
CA CYS A 197 -9.70 3.77 -10.55
C CYS A 197 -9.62 3.76 -12.08
N ILE A 198 -10.18 4.80 -12.70
CA ILE A 198 -10.03 5.03 -14.14
C ILE A 198 -8.63 5.62 -14.35
N PRO A 199 -7.74 4.95 -15.10
CA PRO A 199 -6.46 5.57 -15.44
C PRO A 199 -6.65 6.77 -16.36
N SER A 200 -5.81 7.78 -16.24
CA SER A 200 -5.64 8.80 -17.27
C SER A 200 -4.83 8.24 -18.46
N LEU A 201 -4.78 8.98 -19.56
CA LEU A 201 -3.95 8.59 -20.71
C LEU A 201 -2.47 8.50 -20.30
N ASP A 202 -2.02 9.45 -19.47
CA ASP A 202 -0.64 9.49 -18.98
C ASP A 202 -0.30 8.35 -18.03
N ASP A 203 -1.29 7.71 -17.38
CA ASP A 203 -1.08 6.57 -16.48
C ASP A 203 -0.82 5.26 -17.23
N LEU A 204 -0.99 5.23 -18.56
CA LEU A 204 -0.80 4.01 -19.36
C LEU A 204 0.65 3.51 -19.37
N TRP A 205 1.60 4.30 -18.87
CA TRP A 205 2.97 3.81 -18.59
C TRP A 205 2.96 2.57 -17.68
N PHE A 206 2.01 2.51 -16.70
CA PHE A 206 1.92 1.37 -15.79
C PHE A 206 1.48 0.10 -16.53
N ARG A 207 0.47 0.21 -17.42
CA ARG A 207 0.10 -0.91 -18.30
C ARG A 207 1.27 -1.33 -19.18
N GLN A 208 1.97 -0.37 -19.79
CA GLN A 208 3.15 -0.66 -20.61
C GLN A 208 4.19 -1.45 -19.81
N ALA A 209 4.49 -1.03 -18.58
CA ALA A 209 5.44 -1.72 -17.71
C ALA A 209 4.99 -3.14 -17.38
N MET A 210 3.71 -3.35 -17.00
CA MET A 210 3.17 -4.68 -16.70
C MET A 210 3.20 -5.61 -17.92
N MET A 211 2.79 -5.12 -19.10
CA MET A 211 2.75 -5.92 -20.33
C MET A 211 4.14 -6.29 -20.83
N ALA A 212 5.15 -5.48 -20.54
CA ALA A 212 6.55 -5.73 -20.92
C ALA A 212 7.31 -6.60 -19.91
N ASP A 213 6.77 -6.78 -18.69
CA ASP A 213 7.43 -7.57 -17.64
C ASP A 213 7.17 -9.07 -17.83
N PRO A 214 8.21 -9.91 -18.09
CA PRO A 214 8.04 -11.34 -18.30
C PRO A 214 7.46 -12.07 -17.08
N GLU A 215 7.78 -11.63 -15.86
CA GLU A 215 7.26 -12.26 -14.65
C GLU A 215 5.76 -11.97 -14.50
N THR A 216 5.33 -10.72 -14.71
CA THR A 216 3.91 -10.36 -14.72
C THR A 216 3.16 -11.13 -15.79
N MET A 217 3.72 -11.25 -16.98
CA MET A 217 3.08 -11.89 -18.14
C MET A 217 3.34 -13.39 -18.24
N SER A 218 3.93 -14.02 -17.23
CA SER A 218 4.21 -15.47 -17.22
C SER A 218 2.95 -16.33 -17.43
N TYR A 219 1.79 -15.87 -16.93
CA TYR A 219 0.52 -16.56 -17.14
C TYR A 219 0.04 -16.57 -18.61
N ASN A 220 0.55 -15.64 -19.42
CA ASN A 220 0.17 -15.47 -20.83
C ASN A 220 1.05 -16.27 -21.80
N HIS A 221 1.89 -17.20 -21.30
CA HIS A 221 2.84 -17.96 -22.12
C HIS A 221 2.17 -18.74 -23.25
N ALA A 222 0.96 -19.26 -23.03
CA ALA A 222 0.18 -19.98 -24.04
C ALA A 222 -0.24 -19.08 -25.24
N TRP A 223 -0.19 -17.75 -25.08
CA TRP A 223 -0.57 -16.75 -26.09
C TRP A 223 0.59 -15.82 -26.48
N GLY A 224 1.84 -16.20 -26.17
CA GLY A 224 3.03 -15.48 -26.59
C GLY A 224 3.74 -14.66 -25.52
N GLY A 225 3.30 -14.71 -24.27
CA GLY A 225 3.96 -14.05 -23.13
C GLY A 225 3.73 -12.54 -23.08
N THR A 226 4.81 -11.74 -23.13
CA THR A 226 4.74 -10.28 -23.07
C THR A 226 4.01 -9.66 -24.25
N ILE A 227 3.33 -8.54 -24.03
CA ILE A 227 2.54 -7.83 -25.05
C ILE A 227 3.14 -6.45 -25.28
N PRO A 228 3.68 -6.13 -26.47
CA PRO A 228 4.13 -4.78 -26.78
C PRO A 228 2.99 -3.77 -26.72
N PHE A 229 3.19 -2.72 -25.90
CA PHE A 229 2.21 -1.65 -25.71
C PHE A 229 2.89 -0.27 -25.77
N PRO A 230 3.45 0.12 -26.95
CA PRO A 230 4.15 1.37 -27.12
C PRO A 230 3.20 2.57 -27.10
N GLU A 231 3.74 3.77 -26.79
CA GLU A 231 2.98 5.01 -26.57
C GLU A 231 2.08 5.41 -27.75
N ASP A 232 2.52 5.13 -28.99
CA ASP A 232 1.74 5.42 -30.19
C ASP A 232 0.40 4.66 -30.27
N ARG A 233 0.28 3.55 -29.51
CA ARG A 233 -0.98 2.78 -29.38
C ARG A 233 -1.87 3.25 -28.23
N TRP A 234 -1.36 4.05 -27.30
CA TRP A 234 -2.09 4.42 -26.09
C TRP A 234 -3.41 5.13 -26.38
N LYS A 235 -3.39 6.15 -27.25
CA LYS A 235 -4.60 6.94 -27.57
C LYS A 235 -5.72 6.06 -28.12
N GLY A 236 -5.42 5.20 -29.11
CA GLY A 236 -6.42 4.33 -29.74
C GLY A 236 -6.95 3.25 -28.79
N TRP A 237 -6.07 2.76 -27.90
CA TRP A 237 -6.46 1.81 -26.85
C TRP A 237 -7.34 2.48 -25.81
N TYR A 238 -6.95 3.69 -25.34
CA TYR A 238 -7.69 4.48 -24.35
C TYR A 238 -9.09 4.85 -24.83
N ASP A 239 -9.20 5.32 -26.06
CA ASP A 239 -10.49 5.64 -26.67
C ASP A 239 -11.42 4.41 -26.68
N ARG A 240 -10.90 3.24 -27.04
CA ARG A 240 -11.68 1.98 -27.10
C ARG A 240 -12.11 1.48 -25.73
N TRP A 241 -11.21 1.51 -24.74
CA TRP A 241 -11.45 0.86 -23.44
C TRP A 241 -12.06 1.79 -22.40
N ILE A 242 -11.78 3.08 -22.47
CA ILE A 242 -12.15 4.05 -21.45
C ILE A 242 -13.23 5.02 -21.96
N VAL A 243 -13.08 5.57 -23.17
CA VAL A 243 -13.99 6.59 -23.69
C VAL A 243 -15.22 5.97 -24.36
N CYS A 244 -14.99 5.04 -25.32
CA CYS A 244 -16.04 4.45 -26.16
C CYS A 244 -16.32 2.97 -25.76
N HIS A 245 -16.55 2.73 -24.48
CA HIS A 245 -16.71 1.33 -23.96
C HIS A 245 -18.06 0.68 -24.32
N GLU A 246 -19.09 1.46 -24.75
CA GLU A 246 -20.41 1.01 -25.24
C GLU A 246 -21.12 -0.03 -24.33
N ASN A 247 -20.89 0.04 -23.01
CA ASN A 247 -21.32 -0.97 -22.00
C ASN A 247 -20.83 -2.40 -22.28
N ARG A 248 -19.93 -2.56 -23.22
CA ARG A 248 -19.35 -3.86 -23.63
C ARG A 248 -17.95 -4.08 -23.07
N ARG A 249 -17.38 -3.07 -22.42
CA ARG A 249 -16.05 -3.11 -21.82
C ARG A 249 -16.07 -2.42 -20.47
N TYR A 250 -15.21 -2.90 -19.59
CA TYR A 250 -14.90 -2.28 -18.32
C TYR A 250 -13.41 -2.43 -18.09
N TYR A 251 -12.77 -1.37 -17.65
CA TYR A 251 -11.34 -1.39 -17.37
C TYR A 251 -11.01 -0.42 -16.23
N ARG A 252 -10.25 -0.90 -15.24
CA ARG A 252 -9.78 -0.09 -14.10
C ARG A 252 -8.39 -0.55 -13.70
N TYR A 253 -7.58 0.39 -13.21
CA TYR A 253 -6.44 0.05 -12.39
C TYR A 253 -6.88 -0.24 -10.97
N LEU A 254 -6.08 -1.03 -10.25
CA LEU A 254 -6.18 -1.23 -8.81
C LEU A 254 -5.15 -0.36 -8.13
N LYS A 255 -5.60 0.45 -7.17
CA LYS A 255 -4.78 1.43 -6.48
C LYS A 255 -4.81 1.21 -4.98
N THR A 256 -3.63 1.23 -4.33
CA THR A 256 -3.46 1.07 -2.89
C THR A 256 -3.82 2.35 -2.13
N PRO A 257 -3.99 2.30 -0.79
CA PRO A 257 -4.12 3.49 0.04
C PRO A 257 -2.94 4.46 -0.04
N ALA A 258 -1.75 3.97 -0.42
CA ALA A 258 -0.54 4.77 -0.65
C ALA A 258 -0.46 5.37 -2.07
N ASP A 259 -1.55 5.30 -2.85
CA ASP A 259 -1.69 5.84 -4.21
C ASP A 259 -0.86 5.13 -5.29
N HIS A 260 -0.42 3.89 -5.06
CA HIS A 260 0.33 3.08 -6.01
C HIS A 260 -0.57 2.17 -6.83
N PHE A 261 -0.30 2.07 -8.13
CA PHE A 261 -0.94 1.08 -9.00
C PHE A 261 -0.30 -0.30 -8.78
N VAL A 262 -1.14 -1.33 -8.59
CA VAL A 262 -0.69 -2.71 -8.33
C VAL A 262 -1.18 -3.73 -9.34
N GLY A 263 -2.11 -3.34 -10.21
CA GLY A 263 -2.67 -4.23 -11.22
C GLY A 263 -3.81 -3.59 -11.99
N GLU A 264 -4.47 -4.40 -12.81
CA GLU A 264 -5.64 -4.02 -13.58
C GLU A 264 -6.74 -5.07 -13.49
N ILE A 265 -7.98 -4.62 -13.61
CA ILE A 265 -9.17 -5.47 -13.74
C ILE A 265 -9.97 -5.01 -14.95
N ALA A 266 -10.42 -5.96 -15.76
CA ALA A 266 -11.17 -5.68 -16.96
C ALA A 266 -12.16 -6.78 -17.28
N TYR A 267 -13.19 -6.45 -18.04
CA TYR A 267 -13.95 -7.40 -18.85
C TYR A 267 -14.31 -6.78 -20.20
N HIS A 268 -14.56 -7.64 -21.17
CA HIS A 268 -15.10 -7.23 -22.47
C HIS A 268 -16.02 -8.30 -23.04
N TYR A 269 -16.94 -7.87 -23.91
CA TYR A 269 -17.76 -8.79 -24.67
C TYR A 269 -16.98 -9.30 -25.89
N ASP A 270 -16.85 -10.63 -26.00
CA ASP A 270 -16.26 -11.29 -27.18
C ASP A 270 -17.39 -11.59 -28.18
N ASP A 271 -17.35 -10.92 -29.33
CA ASP A 271 -18.38 -11.05 -30.37
C ASP A 271 -18.41 -12.45 -31.02
N LYS A 272 -17.26 -13.12 -31.09
CA LYS A 272 -17.14 -14.46 -31.69
C LYS A 272 -17.70 -15.52 -30.75
N ARG A 273 -17.35 -15.42 -29.46
CA ARG A 273 -17.77 -16.37 -28.43
C ARG A 273 -19.16 -16.03 -27.85
N ARG A 274 -19.62 -14.78 -28.02
CA ARG A 274 -20.91 -14.25 -27.56
C ARG A 274 -21.08 -14.25 -26.04
N PHE A 275 -19.99 -14.01 -25.30
CA PHE A 275 -20.00 -13.86 -23.84
C PHE A 275 -18.96 -12.83 -23.36
N PHE A 276 -19.05 -12.45 -22.08
CA PHE A 276 -18.10 -11.56 -21.45
C PHE A 276 -16.89 -12.32 -20.92
N VAL A 277 -15.69 -11.86 -21.28
CA VAL A 277 -14.41 -12.39 -20.81
C VAL A 277 -13.81 -11.44 -19.79
N SER A 278 -13.43 -11.99 -18.64
CA SER A 278 -12.74 -11.25 -17.57
C SER A 278 -11.22 -11.28 -17.73
N ASN A 279 -10.55 -10.35 -17.07
CA ASN A 279 -9.11 -10.28 -16.96
C ASN A 279 -8.73 -9.61 -15.64
N VAL A 280 -7.87 -10.24 -14.84
CA VAL A 280 -7.32 -9.71 -13.59
C VAL A 280 -5.82 -9.92 -13.63
N ILE A 281 -5.07 -8.83 -13.74
CA ILE A 281 -3.60 -8.87 -13.75
C ILE A 281 -3.07 -8.11 -12.55
N ILE A 282 -2.30 -8.79 -11.71
CA ILE A 282 -1.52 -8.17 -10.65
C ILE A 282 -0.05 -8.16 -11.09
N HIS A 283 0.55 -6.98 -11.07
CA HIS A 283 1.98 -6.80 -11.34
C HIS A 283 2.80 -7.68 -10.40
N ALA A 284 3.76 -8.41 -10.93
CA ALA A 284 4.45 -9.48 -10.21
C ALA A 284 4.98 -9.10 -8.82
N PRO A 285 5.62 -7.92 -8.61
CA PRO A 285 6.10 -7.50 -7.30
C PRO A 285 5.01 -7.44 -6.21
N TYR A 286 3.75 -7.29 -6.60
CA TYR A 286 2.60 -7.13 -5.68
C TYR A 286 1.77 -8.41 -5.50
N ARG A 287 2.21 -9.55 -6.07
CA ARG A 287 1.54 -10.85 -5.88
C ARG A 287 1.74 -11.39 -4.46
N GLY A 288 0.83 -12.26 -4.02
CA GLY A 288 0.89 -12.91 -2.71
C GLY A 288 0.39 -12.07 -1.53
N ILE A 289 -0.06 -10.81 -1.76
CA ILE A 289 -0.57 -9.89 -0.73
C ILE A 289 -2.10 -10.05 -0.52
N GLY A 290 -2.81 -10.54 -1.54
CA GLY A 290 -4.28 -10.66 -1.53
C GLY A 290 -4.97 -9.85 -2.63
N TYR A 291 -4.25 -8.97 -3.32
CA TYR A 291 -4.80 -8.03 -4.31
C TYR A 291 -5.54 -8.72 -5.47
N GLY A 292 -5.08 -9.91 -5.91
CA GLY A 292 -5.76 -10.65 -6.97
C GLY A 292 -7.17 -11.08 -6.59
N GLY A 293 -7.35 -11.58 -5.37
CA GLY A 293 -8.66 -11.97 -4.84
C GLY A 293 -9.60 -10.78 -4.71
N ARG A 294 -9.11 -9.70 -4.10
CA ARG A 294 -9.89 -8.46 -3.97
C ARG A 294 -10.22 -7.84 -5.33
N GLY A 295 -9.27 -7.82 -6.26
CA GLY A 295 -9.49 -7.34 -7.63
C GLY A 295 -10.60 -8.11 -8.35
N LEU A 296 -10.61 -9.44 -8.22
CA LEU A 296 -11.64 -10.29 -8.80
C LEU A 296 -13.03 -10.02 -8.18
N ASP A 297 -13.11 -9.81 -6.86
CA ASP A 297 -14.36 -9.44 -6.19
C ASP A 297 -14.88 -8.08 -6.68
N LEU A 298 -13.99 -7.09 -6.79
CA LEU A 298 -14.32 -5.78 -7.33
C LEU A 298 -14.80 -5.85 -8.79
N LEU A 299 -14.16 -6.68 -9.62
CA LEU A 299 -14.55 -6.90 -11.00
C LEU A 299 -15.94 -7.55 -11.11
N CYS A 300 -16.19 -8.62 -10.34
CA CYS A 300 -17.50 -9.30 -10.31
C CYS A 300 -18.62 -8.34 -9.87
N ASN A 301 -18.38 -7.53 -8.83
CA ASN A 301 -19.34 -6.54 -8.35
C ASN A 301 -19.64 -5.46 -9.41
N ALA A 302 -18.60 -4.98 -10.12
CA ALA A 302 -18.78 -4.02 -11.21
C ALA A 302 -19.53 -4.63 -12.39
N ALA A 303 -19.21 -5.85 -12.78
CA ALA A 303 -19.88 -6.57 -13.84
C ALA A 303 -21.37 -6.80 -13.52
N LYS A 304 -21.69 -7.27 -12.31
CA LYS A 304 -23.08 -7.40 -11.83
C LYS A 304 -23.83 -6.08 -11.88
N LYS A 305 -23.23 -4.99 -11.37
CA LYS A 305 -23.82 -3.64 -11.40
C LYS A 305 -24.08 -3.15 -12.82
N ASN A 306 -23.25 -3.53 -13.78
CA ASN A 306 -23.39 -3.18 -15.19
C ASN A 306 -24.30 -4.15 -15.97
N GLY A 307 -25.00 -5.08 -15.30
CA GLY A 307 -25.94 -6.00 -15.92
C GLY A 307 -25.32 -7.17 -16.68
N VAL A 308 -24.04 -7.46 -16.43
CA VAL A 308 -23.37 -8.66 -17.02
C VAL A 308 -23.88 -9.91 -16.28
N PRO A 309 -24.51 -10.86 -16.97
CA PRO A 309 -25.12 -12.01 -16.29
C PRO A 309 -24.09 -13.08 -15.92
N VAL A 310 -23.06 -13.26 -16.74
CA VAL A 310 -22.04 -14.30 -16.59
C VAL A 310 -20.69 -13.74 -17.02
N LEU A 311 -19.66 -13.95 -16.22
CA LEU A 311 -18.26 -13.75 -16.60
C LEU A 311 -17.61 -15.09 -16.91
N HIS A 312 -16.81 -15.10 -17.98
CA HIS A 312 -15.94 -16.21 -18.35
C HIS A 312 -14.47 -15.77 -18.24
N ASP A 313 -13.58 -16.74 -18.05
CA ASP A 313 -12.13 -16.50 -18.07
C ASP A 313 -11.43 -17.73 -18.63
N ASP A 314 -10.57 -17.54 -19.65
CA ASP A 314 -9.78 -18.61 -20.25
C ASP A 314 -8.33 -18.51 -19.74
N MET A 315 -7.90 -19.55 -19.03
CA MET A 315 -6.58 -19.62 -18.41
C MET A 315 -5.76 -20.76 -18.96
N ALA A 316 -4.44 -20.58 -19.06
CA ALA A 316 -3.54 -21.70 -19.29
C ALA A 316 -3.72 -22.76 -18.21
N ILE A 317 -3.63 -24.04 -18.57
CA ILE A 317 -3.94 -25.15 -17.67
C ILE A 317 -3.08 -25.19 -16.40
N ASP A 318 -1.91 -24.62 -16.46
CA ASP A 318 -0.91 -24.50 -15.38
C ASP A 318 -0.94 -23.14 -14.68
N ASN A 319 -1.92 -22.26 -15.01
CA ASN A 319 -2.03 -20.94 -14.39
C ASN A 319 -2.38 -21.07 -12.91
N PRO A 320 -1.53 -20.58 -11.98
CA PRO A 320 -1.81 -20.64 -10.54
C PRO A 320 -3.07 -19.85 -10.12
N GLY A 321 -3.54 -18.91 -10.95
CA GLY A 321 -4.74 -18.12 -10.73
C GLY A 321 -6.03 -18.94 -10.75
N ILE A 322 -6.05 -20.13 -11.38
CA ILE A 322 -7.23 -21.01 -11.44
C ILE A 322 -7.80 -21.25 -10.03
N SER A 323 -6.94 -21.59 -9.07
CA SER A 323 -7.36 -21.85 -7.69
C SER A 323 -8.02 -20.64 -7.03
N LEU A 324 -7.57 -19.42 -7.34
CA LEU A 324 -8.15 -18.18 -6.85
C LEU A 324 -9.58 -17.97 -7.38
N PHE A 325 -9.78 -18.16 -8.68
CA PHE A 325 -11.09 -18.03 -9.33
C PHE A 325 -12.10 -19.06 -8.78
N LEU A 326 -11.68 -20.32 -8.64
CA LEU A 326 -12.52 -21.37 -8.06
C LEU A 326 -12.95 -21.04 -6.63
N LYS A 327 -12.01 -20.53 -5.78
CA LYS A 327 -12.32 -20.07 -4.41
C LYS A 327 -13.30 -18.89 -4.37
N ARG A 328 -13.40 -18.12 -5.45
CA ARG A 328 -14.31 -16.97 -5.59
C ARG A 328 -15.61 -17.34 -6.32
N GLY A 329 -15.92 -18.63 -6.47
CA GLY A 329 -17.19 -19.14 -6.98
C GLY A 329 -17.28 -19.20 -8.50
N PHE A 330 -16.16 -19.12 -9.21
CA PHE A 330 -16.11 -19.60 -10.59
C PHE A 330 -16.14 -21.12 -10.62
N VAL A 331 -16.72 -21.68 -11.68
CA VAL A 331 -16.75 -23.12 -11.93
C VAL A 331 -16.11 -23.43 -13.28
N GLU A 332 -15.50 -24.57 -13.39
CA GLU A 332 -14.95 -25.04 -14.66
C GLU A 332 -16.11 -25.36 -15.60
N GLU A 333 -16.10 -24.78 -16.81
CA GLU A 333 -17.06 -25.06 -17.85
C GLU A 333 -16.58 -26.16 -18.79
N TYR A 334 -15.31 -26.04 -19.22
CA TYR A 334 -14.61 -27.08 -19.95
C TYR A 334 -13.10 -26.93 -19.81
N ARG A 335 -12.39 -27.98 -20.21
CA ARG A 335 -10.93 -28.06 -20.19
C ARG A 335 -10.43 -28.70 -21.48
N THR A 336 -9.32 -28.19 -21.98
CA THR A 336 -8.54 -28.78 -23.07
C THR A 336 -7.14 -29.14 -22.55
N GLU A 337 -6.28 -29.63 -23.44
CA GLU A 337 -4.86 -29.87 -23.08
C GLU A 337 -4.07 -28.58 -22.78
N LYS A 338 -4.57 -27.42 -23.18
CA LYS A 338 -3.86 -26.13 -23.08
C LYS A 338 -4.53 -25.14 -22.16
N ILE A 339 -5.86 -25.12 -22.09
CA ILE A 339 -6.61 -24.11 -21.37
C ILE A 339 -7.73 -24.72 -20.53
N VAL A 340 -8.11 -24.00 -19.48
CA VAL A 340 -9.31 -24.20 -18.68
C VAL A 340 -10.19 -22.98 -18.90
N MET A 341 -11.45 -23.21 -19.27
CA MET A 341 -12.50 -22.19 -19.30
C MET A 341 -13.25 -22.20 -17.98
N LEU A 342 -13.24 -21.08 -17.30
CA LEU A 342 -13.98 -20.86 -16.06
C LEU A 342 -15.17 -19.93 -16.33
N LYS A 343 -16.25 -20.10 -15.56
CA LYS A 343 -17.38 -19.18 -15.60
C LYS A 343 -17.96 -18.92 -14.22
N LYS A 344 -18.58 -17.76 -14.05
CA LYS A 344 -19.33 -17.38 -12.84
C LYS A 344 -20.61 -16.64 -13.21
N GLU A 345 -21.75 -17.13 -12.72
CA GLU A 345 -23.03 -16.41 -12.78
C GLU A 345 -23.03 -15.28 -11.75
N LEU A 346 -23.46 -14.09 -12.17
CA LEU A 346 -23.49 -12.87 -11.36
C LEU A 346 -24.91 -12.48 -10.94
N ARG A 347 -25.60 -13.39 -10.25
CA ARG A 347 -26.98 -13.18 -9.78
C ARG A 347 -27.07 -12.18 -8.62
#